data_c2a6ba35e2620514ccee3375711ffe38
#
_entry.id   c2a6ba35e2620514ccee3375711ffe38
#
_cell.length_a   1.000
_cell.length_b   1.000
_cell.length_c   1.000
_cell.angle_alpha   90.00
_cell.angle_beta   90.00
_cell.angle_gamma   90.00
#
_symmetry.space_group_name_H-M   'P 1'
#
loop_
_entity.id
_entity.type
_entity.pdbx_description
1 polymer ?
#
loop_
_entity_poly.entity_id
_entity_poly.type
_entity_poly.pdbx_seq_one_letter_code
_entity_poly.pdbx_strand_id
1 'polypeptide(L)'
;MPPVPRTGPGYTWHLLRKWWFVTSFFRFFLACFLGFAAPAWVGAAAPAPIFVLNSLDGTVSVIDPATWQEFKRIPTGKEPHHLYMTPDEKSVIVANALSDSLTFIDPRTAEIQRTVRDILDPYHLRFSPDMKWFVTAANRLNHVDIYRWDGKDMHLVKRIPTAKTPSHLWIDTKSTTVWSTMQDSDELVAIDLPTQTLKWRVKTGAMPADVFGTPDDKTVLVGLTGGEGVEVYDVTGKEGRLIKTLKTGKGAHSFRALGDGRHVLVSNRVANTISKIDYQKMEVVDRFPGPSGPDDMDISADGKFILLASRWAKKLTVIDMASRSVVRQINVGKSPHGVWTLDHAPRQ
;
A
#
# COMPACT_ATOMS: atom_id res chain seq x y z
N MET A 1 68.51 -16.31 13.09
CA MET A 1 69.78 -15.95 13.83
C MET A 1 69.65 -14.50 14.25
N PRO A 2 69.91 -14.28 15.52
CA PRO A 2 69.76 -12.97 16.21
C PRO A 2 71.06 -12.15 16.07
N PRO A 3 71.26 -11.00 16.70
CA PRO A 3 71.00 -10.73 18.12
C PRO A 3 70.57 -9.29 18.53
N VAL A 4 70.05 -9.21 19.71
CA VAL A 4 70.12 -8.14 20.71
C VAL A 4 71.61 -7.99 21.19
N PRO A 5 72.15 -6.88 21.79
CA PRO A 5 71.71 -6.45 23.11
C PRO A 5 71.99 -4.98 23.56
N ARG A 6 71.40 -4.64 24.74
CA ARG A 6 71.98 -3.99 25.96
C ARG A 6 72.48 -2.53 25.87
N THR A 7 72.42 -1.64 26.86
CA THR A 7 72.34 -1.64 28.34
C THR A 7 72.12 -0.21 28.83
N GLY A 8 71.56 0.00 29.99
CA GLY A 8 71.46 1.15 30.82
C GLY A 8 72.82 1.63 31.38
N PRO A 9 72.97 2.24 32.59
CA PRO A 9 72.04 2.65 33.63
C PRO A 9 72.43 4.03 34.30
N GLY A 10 71.79 4.36 35.37
CA GLY A 10 72.48 5.04 36.46
C GLY A 10 71.83 6.27 37.09
N TYR A 11 71.30 6.11 38.25
CA TYR A 11 71.63 6.69 39.56
C TYR A 11 71.72 8.25 39.61
N THR A 12 71.30 8.97 40.62
CA THR A 12 71.16 8.81 42.09
C THR A 12 70.56 10.09 42.68
N TRP A 13 69.76 9.91 43.72
CA TRP A 13 69.71 10.54 45.06
C TRP A 13 69.94 12.04 45.27
N HIS A 14 69.15 12.72 46.05
CA HIS A 14 69.20 13.18 47.46
C HIS A 14 68.37 14.44 47.68
N LEU A 15 67.47 14.34 48.60
CA LEU A 15 67.36 14.68 50.00
C LEU A 15 66.98 16.15 50.35
N LEU A 16 65.87 16.19 51.08
CA LEU A 16 65.57 16.98 52.30
C LEU A 16 65.54 18.53 52.22
N ARG A 17 64.43 19.10 52.62
CA ARG A 17 64.18 19.65 53.95
C ARG A 17 62.86 20.42 54.03
N LYS A 18 62.12 20.08 55.05
CA LYS A 18 61.14 20.78 55.86
C LYS A 18 61.24 22.32 55.90
N TRP A 19 60.08 22.95 56.08
CA TRP A 19 59.63 23.77 57.22
C TRP A 19 58.35 24.55 56.76
N TRP A 20 57.22 24.29 57.35
CA TRP A 20 56.39 24.90 58.37
C TRP A 20 55.76 26.28 58.05
N PHE A 21 54.50 26.34 58.34
CA PHE A 21 53.51 27.30 58.89
C PHE A 21 52.60 27.94 57.83
N VAL A 22 51.38 27.82 57.98
CA VAL A 22 50.23 28.29 58.78
C VAL A 22 49.07 28.77 57.86
N THR A 23 47.96 28.15 58.06
CA THR A 23 46.54 28.60 58.00
C THR A 23 46.10 29.60 56.96
N SER A 24 45.11 29.17 56.14
CA SER A 24 43.82 29.84 56.15
C SER A 24 42.77 28.96 55.49
N PHE A 25 41.68 28.79 56.21
CA PHE A 25 40.43 28.15 55.79
C PHE A 25 39.82 28.91 54.61
N PHE A 26 39.66 28.25 53.42
CA PHE A 26 38.61 28.58 52.48
C PHE A 26 38.00 27.28 52.01
N ARG A 27 36.82 26.99 52.58
CA ARG A 27 35.93 25.94 52.08
C ARG A 27 35.30 26.41 50.76
N PHE A 28 35.78 25.92 49.65
CA PHE A 28 35.01 25.96 48.38
C PHE A 28 34.12 24.74 48.35
N PHE A 29 32.84 24.96 48.57
CA PHE A 29 31.78 24.00 48.22
C PHE A 29 31.71 24.00 46.69
N LEU A 30 32.28 22.98 46.04
CA LEU A 30 32.04 22.66 44.64
C LEU A 30 30.71 21.88 44.58
N ALA A 31 29.60 22.57 44.38
CA ALA A 31 28.33 21.96 44.09
C ALA A 31 28.39 21.36 42.68
N CYS A 32 28.62 20.05 42.60
CA CYS A 32 28.39 19.30 41.36
C CYS A 32 26.88 19.28 41.07
N PHE A 33 26.43 20.19 40.24
CA PHE A 33 25.14 20.06 39.57
C PHE A 33 25.25 18.90 38.58
N LEU A 34 24.93 17.68 39.05
CA LEU A 34 24.56 16.60 38.17
C LEU A 34 23.22 16.99 37.55
N GLY A 35 23.28 17.63 36.39
CA GLY A 35 22.09 17.82 35.56
C GLY A 35 21.59 16.46 35.13
N PHE A 36 20.56 15.97 35.80
CA PHE A 36 19.72 14.88 35.26
C PHE A 36 19.05 15.43 34.00
N ALA A 37 19.65 15.20 32.84
CA ALA A 37 18.92 15.31 31.59
C ALA A 37 17.82 14.24 31.65
N ALA A 38 16.59 14.65 31.93
CA ALA A 38 15.44 13.78 31.76
C ALA A 38 15.47 13.27 30.32
N PRO A 39 15.32 11.95 30.07
CA PRO A 39 15.20 11.46 28.72
C PRO A 39 14.02 12.18 28.09
N ALA A 40 14.27 12.89 26.99
CA ALA A 40 13.18 13.41 26.18
C ALA A 40 12.37 12.19 25.73
N TRP A 41 11.16 12.07 26.23
CA TRP A 41 10.21 11.12 25.70
C TRP A 41 9.99 11.54 24.22
N VAL A 42 10.58 10.80 23.32
CA VAL A 42 10.19 10.86 21.92
C VAL A 42 8.78 10.27 21.91
N GLY A 43 7.78 11.14 22.00
CA GLY A 43 6.40 10.72 21.88
C GLY A 43 6.27 9.93 20.59
N ALA A 44 5.67 8.76 20.63
CA ALA A 44 5.35 8.01 19.42
C ALA A 44 4.59 8.97 18.48
N ALA A 45 5.01 9.05 17.23
CA ALA A 45 4.31 9.86 16.24
C ALA A 45 2.84 9.46 16.22
N ALA A 46 1.94 10.43 16.12
CA ALA A 46 0.52 10.14 16.01
C ALA A 46 0.30 9.20 14.81
N PRO A 47 -0.59 8.20 14.92
CA PRO A 47 -0.85 7.28 13.83
C PRO A 47 -1.37 8.04 12.61
N ALA A 48 -0.97 7.60 11.42
CA ALA A 48 -1.38 8.23 10.17
C ALA A 48 -2.89 8.06 9.93
N PRO A 49 -3.56 9.04 9.32
CA PRO A 49 -4.98 8.98 9.04
C PRO A 49 -5.34 7.87 8.05
N ILE A 50 -6.60 7.45 8.09
CA ILE A 50 -7.19 6.54 7.12
C ILE A 50 -7.93 7.38 6.07
N PHE A 51 -7.63 7.14 4.80
CA PHE A 51 -8.27 7.79 3.66
C PHE A 51 -9.31 6.85 3.06
N VAL A 52 -10.52 7.38 2.81
CA VAL A 52 -11.61 6.66 2.15
C VAL A 52 -12.13 7.50 0.99
N LEU A 53 -12.06 6.97 -0.21
CA LEU A 53 -12.51 7.65 -1.43
C LEU A 53 -14.03 7.56 -1.55
N ASN A 54 -14.70 8.70 -1.74
CA ASN A 54 -16.14 8.78 -1.94
C ASN A 54 -16.43 9.09 -3.41
N SER A 55 -16.51 8.04 -4.23
CA SER A 55 -16.49 8.17 -5.70
C SER A 55 -17.61 9.04 -6.25
N LEU A 56 -18.83 8.94 -5.71
CA LEU A 56 -19.97 9.74 -6.17
C LEU A 56 -20.03 11.17 -5.59
N ASP A 57 -19.25 11.46 -4.55
CA ASP A 57 -19.21 12.80 -3.95
C ASP A 57 -17.99 13.62 -4.39
N GLY A 58 -17.03 13.02 -5.09
CA GLY A 58 -15.80 13.70 -5.49
C GLY A 58 -14.94 14.14 -4.30
N THR A 59 -14.92 13.34 -3.22
CA THR A 59 -14.24 13.69 -1.98
C THR A 59 -13.48 12.51 -1.40
N VAL A 60 -12.58 12.81 -0.46
CA VAL A 60 -11.90 11.83 0.40
C VAL A 60 -12.28 12.11 1.85
N SER A 61 -12.83 11.13 2.53
CA SER A 61 -13.01 11.16 3.99
C SER A 61 -11.68 10.80 4.67
N VAL A 62 -11.29 11.61 5.65
CA VAL A 62 -10.06 11.43 6.44
C VAL A 62 -10.46 11.08 7.86
N ILE A 63 -10.13 9.86 8.28
CA ILE A 63 -10.54 9.29 9.57
C ILE A 63 -9.31 9.21 10.49
N ASP A 64 -9.47 9.67 11.72
CA ASP A 64 -8.50 9.49 12.80
C ASP A 64 -8.60 8.06 13.34
N PRO A 65 -7.55 7.23 13.26
CA PRO A 65 -7.58 5.86 13.74
C PRO A 65 -7.62 5.75 15.28
N ALA A 66 -7.29 6.81 16.02
CA ALA A 66 -7.36 6.81 17.48
C ALA A 66 -8.79 7.01 18.00
N THR A 67 -9.53 7.91 17.34
CA THR A 67 -10.93 8.26 17.74
C THR A 67 -11.98 7.56 16.89
N TRP A 68 -11.62 7.07 15.71
CA TRP A 68 -12.52 6.50 14.70
C TRP A 68 -13.55 7.51 14.20
N GLN A 69 -13.17 8.79 14.11
CA GLN A 69 -14.02 9.85 13.63
C GLN A 69 -13.47 10.47 12.34
N GLU A 70 -14.35 10.82 11.41
CA GLU A 70 -13.99 11.67 10.28
C GLU A 70 -13.71 13.09 10.81
N PHE A 71 -12.48 13.54 10.70
CA PHE A 71 -12.08 14.89 11.14
C PHE A 71 -11.88 15.86 9.97
N LYS A 72 -11.77 15.34 8.74
CA LYS A 72 -11.60 16.16 7.55
C LYS A 72 -12.25 15.49 6.34
N ARG A 73 -12.80 16.28 5.44
CA ARG A 73 -13.24 15.82 4.12
C ARG A 73 -12.61 16.69 3.05
N ILE A 74 -11.84 16.07 2.16
CA ILE A 74 -11.03 16.74 1.14
C ILE A 74 -11.77 16.67 -0.18
N PRO A 75 -12.11 17.80 -0.82
CA PRO A 75 -12.58 17.79 -2.19
C PRO A 75 -11.45 17.40 -3.14
N THR A 76 -11.74 16.51 -4.09
CA THR A 76 -10.81 16.09 -5.14
C THR A 76 -11.41 16.33 -6.52
N GLY A 77 -10.97 15.64 -7.54
CA GLY A 77 -11.65 15.61 -8.83
C GLY A 77 -12.91 14.73 -8.81
N LYS A 78 -13.56 14.59 -9.94
CA LYS A 78 -14.75 13.75 -10.10
C LYS A 78 -14.37 12.28 -10.13
N GLU A 79 -15.16 11.47 -9.42
CA GLU A 79 -14.99 10.03 -9.30
C GLU A 79 -13.58 9.63 -8.80
N PRO A 80 -13.18 10.02 -7.57
CA PRO A 80 -12.00 9.44 -6.95
C PRO A 80 -12.24 7.94 -6.76
N HIS A 81 -11.43 7.10 -7.42
CA HIS A 81 -11.70 5.66 -7.51
C HIS A 81 -10.66 4.82 -6.80
N HIS A 82 -9.41 4.93 -7.21
CA HIS A 82 -8.29 4.26 -6.56
C HIS A 82 -7.25 5.24 -6.04
N LEU A 83 -6.43 4.76 -5.12
CA LEU A 83 -5.33 5.52 -4.55
C LEU A 83 -4.07 4.65 -4.44
N TYR A 84 -2.92 5.30 -4.51
CA TYR A 84 -1.63 4.63 -4.43
C TYR A 84 -0.56 5.55 -3.85
N MET A 85 0.40 4.99 -3.12
CA MET A 85 1.53 5.74 -2.56
C MET A 85 2.60 6.01 -3.63
N THR A 86 3.17 7.20 -3.60
CA THR A 86 4.39 7.48 -4.37
C THR A 86 5.57 6.68 -3.86
N PRO A 87 6.54 6.32 -4.72
CA PRO A 87 7.69 5.51 -4.31
C PRO A 87 8.55 6.11 -3.19
N ASP A 88 8.52 7.43 -3.03
CA ASP A 88 9.23 8.15 -1.95
C ASP A 88 8.41 8.30 -0.66
N GLU A 89 7.21 7.70 -0.63
CA GLU A 89 6.26 7.72 0.49
C GLU A 89 5.82 9.12 0.97
N LYS A 90 6.00 10.16 0.14
CA LYS A 90 5.62 11.54 0.51
C LYS A 90 4.22 11.92 0.09
N SER A 91 3.60 11.14 -0.79
CA SER A 91 2.26 11.43 -1.27
C SER A 91 1.43 10.17 -1.45
N VAL A 92 0.17 10.21 -1.05
CA VAL A 92 -0.85 9.32 -1.57
C VAL A 92 -1.52 9.99 -2.78
N ILE A 93 -1.55 9.28 -3.90
CA ILE A 93 -2.17 9.75 -5.14
C ILE A 93 -3.59 9.25 -5.18
N VAL A 94 -4.55 10.15 -5.41
CA VAL A 94 -5.95 9.83 -5.67
C VAL A 94 -6.22 9.99 -7.16
N ALA A 95 -6.67 8.92 -7.80
CA ALA A 95 -7.05 8.92 -9.21
C ALA A 95 -8.50 9.38 -9.38
N ASN A 96 -8.70 10.50 -10.08
CA ASN A 96 -10.01 11.11 -10.32
C ASN A 96 -10.45 10.79 -11.76
N ALA A 97 -11.10 9.65 -11.94
CA ALA A 97 -11.34 9.06 -13.25
C ALA A 97 -12.18 9.95 -14.18
N LEU A 98 -13.21 10.64 -13.68
CA LEU A 98 -14.07 11.51 -14.50
C LEU A 98 -13.59 12.97 -14.62
N SER A 99 -12.41 13.30 -14.14
CA SER A 99 -11.82 14.63 -14.30
C SER A 99 -10.37 14.60 -14.79
N ASP A 100 -9.94 13.47 -15.35
CA ASP A 100 -8.64 13.29 -16.00
C ASP A 100 -7.49 13.87 -15.18
N SER A 101 -7.46 13.52 -13.88
CA SER A 101 -6.51 14.12 -12.96
C SER A 101 -6.11 13.20 -11.81
N LEU A 102 -4.95 13.51 -11.23
CA LEU A 102 -4.44 12.89 -10.03
C LEU A 102 -4.28 13.96 -8.94
N THR A 103 -4.83 13.71 -7.74
CA THR A 103 -4.62 14.58 -6.58
C THR A 103 -3.60 13.94 -5.65
N PHE A 104 -2.53 14.68 -5.34
CA PHE A 104 -1.47 14.27 -4.42
C PHE A 104 -1.78 14.83 -3.04
N ILE A 105 -1.82 13.98 -2.04
CA ILE A 105 -2.16 14.31 -0.67
C ILE A 105 -1.03 13.85 0.24
N ASP A 106 -0.63 14.69 1.18
CA ASP A 106 0.32 14.31 2.24
C ASP A 106 -0.31 13.21 3.11
N PRO A 107 0.32 12.04 3.25
CA PRO A 107 -0.27 10.89 3.93
C PRO A 107 -0.39 11.06 5.45
N ARG A 108 0.27 12.06 6.06
CA ARG A 108 0.22 12.32 7.50
C ARG A 108 -0.65 13.50 7.87
N THR A 109 -0.56 14.59 7.10
CA THR A 109 -1.29 15.83 7.39
C THR A 109 -2.63 15.92 6.68
N ALA A 110 -2.87 15.07 5.68
CA ALA A 110 -4.04 15.10 4.82
C ALA A 110 -4.21 16.44 4.09
N GLU A 111 -3.10 17.12 3.76
CA GLU A 111 -3.11 18.34 2.95
C GLU A 111 -2.90 18.00 1.47
N ILE A 112 -3.66 18.67 0.59
CA ILE A 112 -3.43 18.56 -0.85
C ILE A 112 -2.11 19.24 -1.16
N GLN A 113 -1.19 18.50 -1.77
CA GLN A 113 0.12 19.02 -2.18
C GLN A 113 0.08 19.57 -3.60
N ARG A 114 -0.59 18.88 -4.52
CA ARG A 114 -0.77 19.27 -5.92
C ARG A 114 -1.85 18.46 -6.63
N THR A 115 -2.29 18.95 -7.78
CA THR A 115 -3.13 18.19 -8.72
C THR A 115 -2.46 18.17 -10.08
N VAL A 116 -2.26 16.98 -10.66
CA VAL A 116 -1.75 16.77 -12.01
C VAL A 116 -2.96 16.52 -12.91
N ARG A 117 -3.02 17.24 -14.05
CA ARG A 117 -4.09 17.13 -15.05
C ARG A 117 -3.60 16.37 -16.28
N ASP A 118 -4.52 16.10 -17.19
CA ASP A 118 -4.24 15.43 -18.47
C ASP A 118 -3.74 13.97 -18.34
N ILE A 119 -4.07 13.35 -17.20
CA ILE A 119 -3.99 11.90 -17.03
C ILE A 119 -5.39 11.35 -17.34
N LEU A 120 -5.56 10.83 -18.55
CA LEU A 120 -6.88 10.50 -19.07
C LEU A 120 -7.52 9.30 -18.36
N ASP A 121 -8.72 9.49 -17.84
CA ASP A 121 -9.57 8.45 -17.22
C ASP A 121 -8.78 7.50 -16.29
N PRO A 122 -8.03 8.01 -15.29
CA PRO A 122 -7.20 7.17 -14.42
C PRO A 122 -8.09 6.40 -13.45
N TYR A 123 -8.62 5.26 -13.89
CA TYR A 123 -9.49 4.44 -13.08
C TYR A 123 -8.68 3.67 -12.01
N HIS A 124 -7.65 2.96 -12.45
CA HIS A 124 -6.69 2.28 -11.57
C HIS A 124 -5.27 2.72 -11.90
N LEU A 125 -4.37 2.65 -10.92
CA LEU A 125 -3.00 3.12 -11.05
C LEU A 125 -2.03 2.24 -10.26
N ARG A 126 -0.79 2.13 -10.75
CA ARG A 126 0.26 1.39 -10.06
C ARG A 126 1.66 1.87 -10.46
N PHE A 127 2.57 1.91 -9.49
CA PHE A 127 4.00 2.03 -9.78
C PHE A 127 4.63 0.64 -9.95
N SER A 128 5.65 0.57 -10.81
CA SER A 128 6.48 -0.63 -10.89
C SER A 128 7.38 -0.76 -9.65
N PRO A 129 7.72 -1.99 -9.21
CA PRO A 129 8.62 -2.20 -8.08
C PRO A 129 10.00 -1.54 -8.23
N ASP A 130 10.52 -1.38 -9.46
CA ASP A 130 11.77 -0.66 -9.72
C ASP A 130 11.62 0.87 -9.70
N MET A 131 10.41 1.36 -9.41
CA MET A 131 10.07 2.79 -9.27
C MET A 131 10.28 3.64 -10.52
N LYS A 132 10.41 3.03 -11.71
CA LYS A 132 10.65 3.76 -12.96
C LYS A 132 9.39 4.01 -13.75
N TRP A 133 8.37 3.20 -13.57
CA TRP A 133 7.15 3.23 -14.35
C TRP A 133 5.94 3.53 -13.50
N PHE A 134 5.05 4.31 -14.06
CA PHE A 134 3.71 4.51 -13.55
C PHE A 134 2.73 4.09 -14.64
N VAL A 135 1.74 3.28 -14.28
CA VAL A 135 0.79 2.71 -15.23
C VAL A 135 -0.62 3.02 -14.78
N THR A 136 -1.48 3.45 -15.70
CA THR A 136 -2.91 3.67 -15.44
C THR A 136 -3.78 2.84 -16.39
N ALA A 137 -4.92 2.36 -15.88
CA ALA A 137 -5.98 1.79 -16.68
C ALA A 137 -7.05 2.87 -16.91
N ALA A 138 -7.34 3.17 -18.17
CA ALA A 138 -8.37 4.11 -18.59
C ALA A 138 -9.64 3.35 -18.95
N ASN A 139 -10.49 3.18 -17.95
CA ASN A 139 -11.62 2.24 -17.95
C ASN A 139 -12.64 2.52 -19.05
N ARG A 140 -13.03 3.80 -19.25
CA ARG A 140 -14.00 4.23 -20.25
C ARG A 140 -13.39 4.45 -21.63
N LEU A 141 -12.08 4.71 -21.67
CA LEU A 141 -11.37 5.04 -22.90
C LEU A 141 -10.70 3.82 -23.53
N ASN A 142 -10.77 2.64 -22.90
CA ASN A 142 -10.28 1.36 -23.41
C ASN A 142 -8.78 1.38 -23.77
N HIS A 143 -7.95 1.91 -22.87
CA HIS A 143 -6.50 1.84 -23.03
C HIS A 143 -5.79 1.72 -21.68
N VAL A 144 -4.55 1.27 -21.73
CA VAL A 144 -3.59 1.32 -20.63
C VAL A 144 -2.51 2.32 -21.02
N ASP A 145 -2.26 3.29 -20.15
CA ASP A 145 -1.20 4.28 -20.32
C ASP A 145 0.03 3.92 -19.48
N ILE A 146 1.18 3.97 -20.09
CA ILE A 146 2.48 3.74 -19.47
C ILE A 146 3.26 5.05 -19.45
N TYR A 147 3.63 5.48 -18.26
CA TYR A 147 4.39 6.68 -18.00
C TYR A 147 5.77 6.34 -17.45
N ARG A 148 6.76 7.14 -17.79
CA ARG A 148 8.03 7.20 -17.06
C ARG A 148 7.84 8.08 -15.82
N TRP A 149 8.23 7.58 -14.68
CA TRP A 149 8.31 8.33 -13.44
C TRP A 149 9.73 8.87 -13.25
N ASP A 150 9.90 10.16 -13.02
CA ASP A 150 11.21 10.82 -12.84
C ASP A 150 11.53 11.14 -11.36
N GLY A 151 10.70 10.67 -10.44
CA GLY A 151 10.76 10.99 -9.02
C GLY A 151 9.80 12.10 -8.59
N LYS A 152 9.18 12.80 -9.56
CA LYS A 152 8.24 13.89 -9.31
C LYS A 152 7.05 13.88 -10.27
N ASP A 153 7.31 13.76 -11.56
CA ASP A 153 6.29 13.88 -12.60
C ASP A 153 6.21 12.61 -13.47
N MET A 154 5.06 12.46 -14.14
CA MET A 154 4.74 11.33 -15.01
C MET A 154 4.80 11.79 -16.45
N HIS A 155 5.65 11.16 -17.25
CA HIS A 155 5.82 11.47 -18.68
C HIS A 155 5.26 10.31 -19.51
N LEU A 156 4.18 10.56 -20.26
CA LEU A 156 3.55 9.53 -21.07
C LEU A 156 4.55 8.99 -22.11
N VAL A 157 4.79 7.69 -22.06
CA VAL A 157 5.67 6.97 -22.99
C VAL A 157 4.84 6.26 -24.04
N LYS A 158 3.76 5.60 -23.62
CA LYS A 158 2.94 4.80 -24.52
C LYS A 158 1.50 4.73 -24.05
N ARG A 159 0.58 4.85 -24.99
CA ARG A 159 -0.84 4.49 -24.83
C ARG A 159 -1.08 3.20 -25.60
N ILE A 160 -1.57 2.18 -24.91
CA ILE A 160 -1.84 0.86 -25.48
C ILE A 160 -3.34 0.68 -25.56
N PRO A 161 -3.94 0.67 -26.75
CA PRO A 161 -5.35 0.33 -26.94
C PRO A 161 -5.61 -1.10 -26.43
N THR A 162 -6.71 -1.28 -25.71
CA THR A 162 -7.10 -2.57 -25.13
C THR A 162 -8.51 -2.98 -25.60
N ALA A 163 -8.97 -4.13 -25.13
CA ALA A 163 -10.38 -4.49 -25.16
C ALA A 163 -11.18 -3.62 -24.16
N LYS A 164 -12.48 -3.83 -24.06
CA LYS A 164 -13.38 -2.94 -23.29
C LYS A 164 -13.11 -3.01 -21.80
N THR A 165 -13.08 -1.82 -21.21
CA THR A 165 -13.10 -1.58 -19.76
C THR A 165 -11.90 -2.19 -19.05
N PRO A 166 -10.65 -1.73 -19.39
CA PRO A 166 -9.49 -2.05 -18.56
C PRO A 166 -9.74 -1.60 -17.12
N SER A 167 -9.64 -2.53 -16.18
CA SER A 167 -10.07 -2.30 -14.81
C SER A 167 -8.87 -2.18 -13.88
N HIS A 168 -8.37 -3.28 -13.36
CA HIS A 168 -7.27 -3.26 -12.41
C HIS A 168 -5.94 -3.69 -13.05
N LEU A 169 -4.86 -3.35 -12.36
CA LEU A 169 -3.48 -3.57 -12.81
C LEU A 169 -2.68 -4.28 -11.73
N TRP A 170 -1.83 -5.20 -12.14
CA TRP A 170 -0.74 -5.73 -11.33
C TRP A 170 0.57 -5.66 -12.12
N ILE A 171 1.68 -5.41 -11.44
CA ILE A 171 3.01 -5.41 -12.06
C ILE A 171 3.84 -6.46 -11.33
N ASP A 172 4.54 -7.31 -12.08
CA ASP A 172 5.41 -8.34 -11.51
C ASP A 172 6.55 -7.75 -10.66
N THR A 173 7.13 -8.57 -9.81
CA THR A 173 8.21 -8.15 -8.90
C THR A 173 9.46 -7.67 -9.64
N LYS A 174 9.63 -8.08 -10.89
CA LYS A 174 10.76 -7.72 -11.76
C LYS A 174 10.52 -6.48 -12.59
N SER A 175 9.34 -5.86 -12.50
CA SER A 175 8.97 -4.69 -13.32
C SER A 175 9.02 -4.96 -14.82
N THR A 176 8.66 -6.18 -15.24
CA THR A 176 8.72 -6.62 -16.64
C THR A 176 7.36 -6.84 -17.28
N THR A 177 6.35 -7.18 -16.49
CA THR A 177 5.01 -7.49 -17.01
C THR A 177 3.94 -6.76 -16.22
N VAL A 178 3.02 -6.14 -16.94
CA VAL A 178 1.76 -5.61 -16.40
C VAL A 178 0.65 -6.57 -16.77
N TRP A 179 -0.08 -7.07 -15.78
CA TRP A 179 -1.35 -7.75 -16.02
C TRP A 179 -2.49 -6.78 -15.79
N SER A 180 -3.49 -6.84 -16.66
CA SER A 180 -4.69 -6.02 -16.54
C SER A 180 -5.93 -6.82 -16.93
N THR A 181 -7.00 -6.60 -16.20
CA THR A 181 -8.32 -7.20 -16.47
C THR A 181 -9.12 -6.28 -17.39
N MET A 182 -9.85 -6.87 -18.34
CA MET A 182 -10.76 -6.19 -19.26
C MET A 182 -12.19 -6.57 -18.90
N GLN A 183 -12.83 -5.78 -18.05
CA GLN A 183 -14.05 -6.14 -17.35
C GLN A 183 -15.22 -6.46 -18.28
N ASP A 184 -15.47 -5.62 -19.29
CA ASP A 184 -16.60 -5.81 -20.22
C ASP A 184 -16.25 -6.66 -21.47
N SER A 185 -15.05 -7.23 -21.47
CA SER A 185 -14.60 -8.13 -22.53
C SER A 185 -14.27 -9.52 -22.02
N ASP A 186 -14.35 -9.74 -20.71
CA ASP A 186 -14.00 -11.00 -20.06
C ASP A 186 -12.61 -11.48 -20.47
N GLU A 187 -11.59 -10.63 -20.25
CA GLU A 187 -10.21 -10.95 -20.62
C GLU A 187 -9.23 -10.56 -19.51
N LEU A 188 -8.16 -11.35 -19.42
CA LEU A 188 -6.91 -11.00 -18.77
C LEU A 188 -5.86 -10.76 -19.85
N VAL A 189 -5.15 -9.64 -19.76
CA VAL A 189 -4.07 -9.29 -20.69
C VAL A 189 -2.75 -9.17 -19.95
N ALA A 190 -1.65 -9.47 -20.65
CA ALA A 190 -0.30 -9.17 -20.21
C ALA A 190 0.36 -8.21 -21.20
N ILE A 191 1.00 -7.20 -20.64
CA ILE A 191 1.75 -6.17 -21.38
C ILE A 191 3.21 -6.28 -20.97
N ASP A 192 4.10 -6.31 -21.93
CA ASP A 192 5.54 -6.22 -21.73
C ASP A 192 5.90 -4.76 -21.40
N LEU A 193 6.34 -4.52 -20.19
CA LEU A 193 6.59 -3.17 -19.71
C LEU A 193 7.85 -2.54 -20.33
N PRO A 194 8.97 -3.27 -20.51
CA PRO A 194 10.15 -2.74 -21.20
C PRO A 194 9.91 -2.32 -22.64
N THR A 195 9.15 -3.09 -23.42
CA THR A 195 8.87 -2.79 -24.84
C THR A 195 7.55 -2.06 -25.07
N GLN A 196 6.71 -1.94 -24.05
CA GLN A 196 5.36 -1.36 -24.08
C GLN A 196 4.48 -1.99 -25.17
N THR A 197 4.48 -3.32 -25.24
CA THR A 197 3.70 -4.08 -26.21
C THR A 197 2.82 -5.13 -25.53
N LEU A 198 1.69 -5.45 -26.16
CA LEU A 198 0.84 -6.55 -25.70
C LEU A 198 1.59 -7.88 -25.89
N LYS A 199 1.74 -8.66 -24.81
CA LYS A 199 2.32 -10.02 -24.85
C LYS A 199 1.28 -11.07 -25.25
N TRP A 200 0.17 -11.09 -24.56
CA TRP A 200 -0.91 -12.04 -24.78
C TRP A 200 -2.23 -11.55 -24.13
N ARG A 201 -3.31 -12.20 -24.53
CA ARG A 201 -4.64 -12.09 -23.92
C ARG A 201 -5.28 -13.45 -23.82
N VAL A 202 -6.02 -13.69 -22.75
CA VAL A 202 -6.80 -14.92 -22.55
C VAL A 202 -8.19 -14.58 -22.04
N LYS A 203 -9.17 -15.44 -22.34
CA LYS A 203 -10.52 -15.30 -21.81
C LYS A 203 -10.57 -15.68 -20.33
N THR A 204 -11.40 -14.97 -19.59
CA THR A 204 -11.72 -15.22 -18.18
C THR A 204 -13.20 -15.56 -18.03
N GLY A 205 -13.62 -15.86 -16.82
CA GLY A 205 -15.02 -15.79 -16.43
C GLY A 205 -15.55 -14.34 -16.46
N ALA A 206 -16.84 -14.17 -16.11
CA ALA A 206 -17.57 -12.94 -16.32
C ALA A 206 -17.06 -11.76 -15.45
N MET A 207 -16.87 -10.62 -16.08
CA MET A 207 -16.54 -9.33 -15.47
C MET A 207 -15.34 -9.39 -14.52
N PRO A 208 -14.13 -9.74 -15.02
CA PRO A 208 -12.93 -9.75 -14.18
C PRO A 208 -12.66 -8.32 -13.66
N ALA A 209 -12.40 -8.20 -12.35
CA ALA A 209 -12.09 -6.92 -11.71
C ALA A 209 -10.64 -6.89 -11.25
N ASP A 210 -10.38 -7.16 -9.97
CA ASP A 210 -9.03 -7.07 -9.46
C ASP A 210 -8.15 -8.25 -9.90
N VAL A 211 -6.86 -7.97 -9.94
CA VAL A 211 -5.81 -8.92 -10.31
C VAL A 211 -4.70 -8.88 -9.25
N PHE A 212 -4.31 -10.05 -8.77
CA PHE A 212 -3.25 -10.22 -7.77
C PHE A 212 -2.21 -11.22 -8.28
N GLY A 213 -0.96 -10.78 -8.42
CA GLY A 213 0.17 -11.66 -8.73
C GLY A 213 0.79 -12.21 -7.46
N THR A 214 1.10 -13.51 -7.46
CA THR A 214 1.84 -14.12 -6.34
C THR A 214 3.29 -13.58 -6.30
N PRO A 215 3.91 -13.50 -5.11
CA PRO A 215 5.27 -12.93 -4.97
C PRO A 215 6.37 -13.65 -5.75
N ASP A 216 6.12 -14.87 -6.21
CA ASP A 216 7.05 -15.64 -7.05
C ASP A 216 6.87 -15.39 -8.56
N ASP A 217 5.94 -14.52 -8.95
CA ASP A 217 5.56 -14.17 -10.33
C ASP A 217 5.11 -15.35 -11.20
N LYS A 218 4.67 -16.46 -10.59
CA LYS A 218 4.26 -17.65 -11.35
C LYS A 218 2.76 -17.73 -11.58
N THR A 219 2.01 -17.08 -10.72
CA THR A 219 0.55 -17.22 -10.71
C THR A 219 -0.12 -15.86 -10.57
N VAL A 220 -1.26 -15.72 -11.23
CA VAL A 220 -2.11 -14.55 -11.13
C VAL A 220 -3.53 -14.99 -10.74
N LEU A 221 -4.07 -14.34 -9.72
CA LEU A 221 -5.43 -14.50 -9.26
C LEU A 221 -6.30 -13.38 -9.84
N VAL A 222 -7.47 -13.71 -10.38
CA VAL A 222 -8.41 -12.78 -10.99
C VAL A 222 -9.76 -12.88 -10.30
N GLY A 223 -10.22 -11.79 -9.70
CA GLY A 223 -11.54 -11.70 -9.08
C GLY A 223 -12.63 -11.48 -10.12
N LEU A 224 -13.70 -12.28 -10.07
CA LEU A 224 -14.82 -12.19 -11.01
C LEU A 224 -16.01 -11.48 -10.37
N THR A 225 -16.26 -10.21 -10.72
CA THR A 225 -17.42 -9.48 -10.18
C THR A 225 -18.74 -9.96 -10.75
N GLY A 226 -18.76 -10.49 -11.97
CA GLY A 226 -19.91 -11.14 -12.58
C GLY A 226 -20.03 -12.62 -12.25
N GLY A 227 -19.05 -13.19 -11.53
CA GLY A 227 -18.95 -14.61 -11.23
C GLY A 227 -19.09 -14.96 -9.76
N GLU A 228 -18.70 -16.20 -9.43
CA GLU A 228 -18.80 -16.74 -8.07
C GLU A 228 -17.44 -17.00 -7.42
N GLY A 229 -16.38 -16.29 -7.82
CA GLY A 229 -15.10 -16.52 -7.19
C GLY A 229 -13.89 -15.91 -7.90
N VAL A 230 -12.79 -16.60 -7.75
CA VAL A 230 -11.48 -16.19 -8.22
C VAL A 230 -10.94 -17.25 -9.17
N GLU A 231 -10.48 -16.85 -10.33
CA GLU A 231 -9.72 -17.68 -11.25
C GLU A 231 -8.23 -17.54 -11.01
N VAL A 232 -7.51 -18.65 -11.15
CA VAL A 232 -6.07 -18.77 -10.94
C VAL A 232 -5.40 -19.13 -12.25
N TYR A 233 -4.48 -18.30 -12.69
CA TYR A 233 -3.75 -18.46 -13.94
C TYR A 233 -2.27 -18.73 -13.68
N ASP A 234 -1.73 -19.77 -14.31
CA ASP A 234 -0.30 -19.97 -14.49
C ASP A 234 0.18 -19.01 -15.59
N VAL A 235 1.14 -18.14 -15.26
CA VAL A 235 1.67 -17.11 -16.17
C VAL A 235 3.15 -17.33 -16.53
N THR A 236 3.68 -18.51 -16.25
CA THR A 236 5.07 -18.88 -16.56
C THR A 236 5.29 -19.22 -18.03
N GLY A 237 4.24 -19.52 -18.77
CA GLY A 237 4.27 -19.90 -20.17
C GLY A 237 4.25 -18.72 -21.15
N LYS A 238 4.01 -19.03 -22.43
CA LYS A 238 3.89 -18.00 -23.50
C LYS A 238 2.59 -17.21 -23.40
N GLU A 239 1.60 -17.72 -22.72
CA GLU A 239 0.31 -17.10 -22.43
C GLU A 239 -0.19 -17.55 -21.06
N GLY A 240 -1.17 -16.83 -20.50
CA GLY A 240 -1.84 -17.22 -19.24
C GLY A 240 -2.70 -18.47 -19.43
N ARG A 241 -2.56 -19.43 -18.53
CA ARG A 241 -3.33 -20.67 -18.55
C ARG A 241 -4.16 -20.82 -17.28
N LEU A 242 -5.47 -20.87 -17.41
CA LEU A 242 -6.37 -21.17 -16.27
C LEU A 242 -6.03 -22.54 -15.67
N ILE A 243 -5.70 -22.59 -14.39
CA ILE A 243 -5.33 -23.81 -13.68
C ILE A 243 -6.31 -24.19 -12.58
N LYS A 244 -7.05 -23.21 -12.04
CA LYS A 244 -8.02 -23.47 -10.95
C LYS A 244 -9.05 -22.35 -10.86
N THR A 245 -10.24 -22.67 -10.38
CA THR A 245 -11.25 -21.70 -9.95
C THR A 245 -11.54 -21.91 -8.46
N LEU A 246 -11.44 -20.85 -7.68
CA LEU A 246 -11.68 -20.84 -6.24
C LEU A 246 -13.07 -20.27 -5.97
N LYS A 247 -13.94 -21.02 -5.32
CA LYS A 247 -15.29 -20.56 -4.94
C LYS A 247 -15.19 -19.69 -3.69
N THR A 248 -14.93 -18.39 -3.85
CA THR A 248 -14.84 -17.43 -2.75
C THR A 248 -16.20 -16.84 -2.35
N GLY A 249 -17.04 -16.57 -3.33
CA GLY A 249 -18.37 -15.97 -3.19
C GLY A 249 -18.71 -15.13 -4.41
N LYS A 250 -20.00 -14.74 -4.53
CA LYS A 250 -20.46 -13.91 -5.65
C LYS A 250 -19.84 -12.51 -5.60
N GLY A 251 -19.36 -12.07 -6.76
CA GLY A 251 -18.84 -10.72 -6.92
C GLY A 251 -17.47 -10.50 -6.29
N ALA A 252 -16.52 -11.44 -6.47
CA ALA A 252 -15.14 -11.27 -6.04
C ALA A 252 -14.55 -10.03 -6.70
N HIS A 253 -14.05 -9.08 -5.88
CA HIS A 253 -13.71 -7.74 -6.37
C HIS A 253 -12.29 -7.31 -6.05
N SER A 254 -11.90 -7.14 -4.79
CA SER A 254 -10.61 -6.55 -4.42
C SER A 254 -9.78 -7.50 -3.57
N PHE A 255 -8.48 -7.54 -3.83
CA PHE A 255 -7.50 -8.34 -3.11
C PHE A 255 -6.69 -7.49 -2.12
N ARG A 256 -6.37 -8.06 -0.95
CA ARG A 256 -5.45 -7.49 0.03
C ARG A 256 -4.60 -8.58 0.68
N ALA A 257 -3.32 -8.64 0.33
CA ALA A 257 -2.39 -9.58 0.97
C ALA A 257 -2.25 -9.31 2.47
N LEU A 258 -2.01 -10.35 3.26
CA LEU A 258 -1.85 -10.23 4.72
C LEU A 258 -0.42 -9.86 5.14
N GLY A 259 0.54 -9.83 4.20
CA GLY A 259 1.94 -9.56 4.49
C GLY A 259 2.69 -10.73 5.12
N ASP A 260 2.08 -11.90 5.13
CA ASP A 260 2.68 -13.14 5.66
C ASP A 260 3.30 -14.04 4.57
N GLY A 261 3.36 -13.54 3.32
CA GLY A 261 3.91 -14.28 2.18
C GLY A 261 3.09 -15.50 1.76
N ARG A 262 1.82 -15.59 2.20
CA ARG A 262 1.00 -16.80 1.98
C ARG A 262 -0.47 -16.53 1.75
N HIS A 263 -1.03 -15.54 2.40
CA HIS A 263 -2.48 -15.34 2.40
C HIS A 263 -2.88 -14.02 1.77
N VAL A 264 -3.99 -14.05 1.07
CA VAL A 264 -4.66 -12.87 0.53
C VAL A 264 -6.14 -12.91 0.88
N LEU A 265 -6.68 -11.76 1.27
CA LEU A 265 -8.13 -11.58 1.41
C LEU A 265 -8.72 -11.20 0.05
N VAL A 266 -9.97 -11.59 -0.18
CA VAL A 266 -10.78 -11.10 -1.29
C VAL A 266 -12.15 -10.69 -0.79
N SER A 267 -12.61 -9.51 -1.18
CA SER A 267 -13.96 -9.03 -0.93
C SER A 267 -14.92 -9.62 -1.96
N ASN A 268 -16.05 -10.19 -1.50
CA ASN A 268 -17.11 -10.71 -2.36
C ASN A 268 -18.29 -9.74 -2.28
N ARG A 269 -18.31 -8.75 -3.18
CA ARG A 269 -19.20 -7.57 -3.12
C ARG A 269 -20.69 -7.96 -3.10
N VAL A 270 -21.09 -8.93 -3.90
CA VAL A 270 -22.49 -9.36 -4.02
C VAL A 270 -22.88 -10.31 -2.88
N ALA A 271 -21.97 -11.19 -2.48
CA ALA A 271 -22.21 -12.14 -1.38
C ALA A 271 -22.13 -11.48 0.01
N ASN A 272 -21.62 -10.25 0.13
CA ASN A 272 -21.35 -9.57 1.41
C ASN A 272 -20.50 -10.43 2.35
N THR A 273 -19.42 -10.99 1.80
CA THR A 273 -18.46 -11.80 2.56
C THR A 273 -17.03 -11.40 2.22
N ILE A 274 -16.11 -11.81 3.07
CA ILE A 274 -14.67 -11.77 2.83
C ILE A 274 -14.15 -13.19 2.85
N SER A 275 -13.33 -13.58 1.89
CA SER A 275 -12.68 -14.88 1.86
C SER A 275 -11.18 -14.72 2.02
N LYS A 276 -10.55 -15.65 2.75
CA LYS A 276 -9.11 -15.77 2.88
C LYS A 276 -8.63 -16.91 2.00
N ILE A 277 -7.70 -16.61 1.11
CA ILE A 277 -7.08 -17.56 0.19
C ILE A 277 -5.64 -17.83 0.67
N ASP A 278 -5.27 -19.09 0.79
CA ASP A 278 -3.88 -19.53 0.84
C ASP A 278 -3.40 -19.68 -0.60
N TYR A 279 -2.63 -18.72 -1.10
CA TYR A 279 -2.19 -18.74 -2.50
C TYR A 279 -1.00 -19.67 -2.76
N GLN A 280 -0.36 -20.22 -1.74
CA GLN A 280 0.62 -21.31 -1.93
C GLN A 280 -0.08 -22.65 -2.20
N LYS A 281 -1.23 -22.87 -1.55
CA LYS A 281 -2.05 -24.09 -1.76
C LYS A 281 -3.14 -23.91 -2.81
N MET A 282 -3.42 -22.67 -3.20
CA MET A 282 -4.56 -22.29 -4.05
C MET A 282 -5.88 -22.81 -3.48
N GLU A 283 -6.17 -22.45 -2.22
CA GLU A 283 -7.36 -22.89 -1.50
C GLU A 283 -7.98 -21.74 -0.72
N VAL A 284 -9.31 -21.74 -0.65
CA VAL A 284 -10.03 -20.86 0.28
C VAL A 284 -9.97 -21.52 1.66
N VAL A 285 -9.27 -20.89 2.59
CA VAL A 285 -9.05 -21.43 3.95
C VAL A 285 -9.98 -20.83 4.98
N ASP A 286 -10.66 -19.74 4.67
CA ASP A 286 -11.61 -19.08 5.55
C ASP A 286 -12.60 -18.22 4.77
N ARG A 287 -13.81 -18.05 5.32
CA ARG A 287 -14.83 -17.12 4.83
C ARG A 287 -15.67 -16.63 5.98
N PHE A 288 -15.88 -15.33 6.06
CA PHE A 288 -16.65 -14.70 7.11
C PHE A 288 -17.53 -13.57 6.56
N PRO A 289 -18.57 -13.17 7.31
CA PRO A 289 -19.45 -12.08 6.91
C PRO A 289 -18.70 -10.77 6.74
N GLY A 290 -19.01 -10.03 5.70
CA GLY A 290 -18.62 -8.65 5.45
C GLY A 290 -19.82 -7.71 5.55
N PRO A 291 -19.58 -6.41 5.46
CA PRO A 291 -20.64 -5.40 5.41
C PRO A 291 -21.37 -5.44 4.06
N SER A 292 -22.39 -4.59 3.91
CA SER A 292 -23.13 -4.45 2.64
C SER A 292 -22.25 -3.82 1.56
N GLY A 293 -21.97 -4.60 0.50
CA GLY A 293 -21.11 -4.22 -0.62
C GLY A 293 -19.65 -4.00 -0.21
N PRO A 294 -18.96 -5.04 0.32
CA PRO A 294 -17.53 -4.92 0.64
C PRO A 294 -16.73 -4.65 -0.64
N ASP A 295 -15.90 -3.63 -0.59
CA ASP A 295 -15.13 -3.14 -1.73
C ASP A 295 -13.62 -3.20 -1.44
N ASP A 296 -12.87 -2.13 -1.67
CA ASP A 296 -11.46 -2.10 -1.34
C ASP A 296 -11.22 -2.13 0.17
N MET A 297 -10.08 -2.69 0.54
CA MET A 297 -9.70 -2.84 1.94
C MET A 297 -8.22 -2.57 2.16
N ASP A 298 -7.90 -2.15 3.38
CA ASP A 298 -6.55 -2.13 3.92
C ASP A 298 -6.50 -2.85 5.27
N ILE A 299 -5.31 -3.06 5.80
CA ILE A 299 -5.10 -3.73 7.09
C ILE A 299 -4.25 -2.82 7.97
N SER A 300 -4.67 -2.62 9.23
CA SER A 300 -3.91 -1.85 10.21
C SER A 300 -2.49 -2.39 10.38
N ALA A 301 -1.54 -1.52 10.74
CA ALA A 301 -0.12 -1.88 10.86
C ALA A 301 0.16 -3.08 11.77
N ASP A 302 -0.64 -3.23 12.83
CA ASP A 302 -0.54 -4.35 13.78
C ASP A 302 -1.24 -5.63 13.30
N GLY A 303 -1.82 -5.62 12.09
CA GLY A 303 -2.52 -6.76 11.50
C GLY A 303 -3.86 -7.11 12.16
N LYS A 304 -4.37 -6.29 13.11
CA LYS A 304 -5.56 -6.64 13.87
C LYS A 304 -6.87 -6.30 13.20
N PHE A 305 -6.89 -5.26 12.36
CA PHE A 305 -8.12 -4.74 11.79
C PHE A 305 -8.09 -4.71 10.27
N ILE A 306 -9.17 -5.15 9.66
CA ILE A 306 -9.47 -4.85 8.26
C ILE A 306 -10.21 -3.51 8.23
N LEU A 307 -9.72 -2.59 7.44
CA LEU A 307 -10.31 -1.31 7.10
C LEU A 307 -10.99 -1.45 5.74
N LEU A 308 -12.31 -1.47 5.71
CA LEU A 308 -13.06 -1.91 4.51
C LEU A 308 -14.07 -0.87 4.05
N ALA A 309 -14.00 -0.46 2.80
CA ALA A 309 -15.05 0.32 2.17
C ALA A 309 -16.32 -0.51 2.04
N SER A 310 -17.41 -0.01 2.60
CA SER A 310 -18.74 -0.62 2.50
C SER A 310 -19.57 0.20 1.52
N ARG A 311 -19.46 -0.12 0.24
CA ARG A 311 -19.93 0.71 -0.87
C ARG A 311 -21.41 1.05 -0.77
N TRP A 312 -22.25 0.05 -0.50
CA TRP A 312 -23.69 0.23 -0.46
C TRP A 312 -24.17 0.78 0.89
N ALA A 313 -23.42 0.54 1.96
CA ALA A 313 -23.71 1.09 3.29
C ALA A 313 -23.20 2.52 3.50
N LYS A 314 -22.36 3.05 2.61
CA LYS A 314 -21.72 4.39 2.73
C LYS A 314 -20.89 4.51 4.02
N LYS A 315 -20.08 3.50 4.32
CA LYS A 315 -19.32 3.42 5.56
C LYS A 315 -17.89 2.94 5.32
N LEU A 316 -16.98 3.38 6.16
CA LEU A 316 -15.80 2.61 6.50
C LEU A 316 -16.20 1.62 7.57
N THR A 317 -16.01 0.33 7.33
CA THR A 317 -16.24 -0.74 8.30
C THR A 317 -14.92 -1.28 8.80
N VAL A 318 -14.78 -1.38 10.12
CA VAL A 318 -13.62 -1.97 10.78
C VAL A 318 -14.00 -3.35 11.29
N ILE A 319 -13.25 -4.36 10.83
CA ILE A 319 -13.46 -5.75 11.20
C ILE A 319 -12.24 -6.21 12.02
N ASP A 320 -12.48 -6.77 13.17
CA ASP A 320 -11.45 -7.43 13.97
C ASP A 320 -11.08 -8.79 13.33
N MET A 321 -9.80 -8.96 13.03
CA MET A 321 -9.28 -10.14 12.33
C MET A 321 -9.39 -11.44 13.15
N ALA A 322 -9.30 -11.34 14.46
CA ALA A 322 -9.33 -12.52 15.34
C ALA A 322 -10.75 -13.04 15.52
N SER A 323 -11.70 -12.15 15.81
CA SER A 323 -13.12 -12.51 16.00
C SER A 323 -13.92 -12.55 14.71
N ARG A 324 -13.37 -11.99 13.59
CA ARG A 324 -14.04 -11.86 12.30
C ARG A 324 -15.35 -11.07 12.38
N SER A 325 -15.44 -10.16 13.32
CA SER A 325 -16.65 -9.38 13.59
C SER A 325 -16.43 -7.89 13.33
N VAL A 326 -17.52 -7.22 12.94
CA VAL A 326 -17.54 -5.77 12.78
C VAL A 326 -17.44 -5.12 14.17
N VAL A 327 -16.39 -4.33 14.39
CA VAL A 327 -16.17 -3.60 15.66
C VAL A 327 -16.47 -2.12 15.56
N ARG A 328 -16.43 -1.54 14.35
CA ARG A 328 -16.76 -0.13 14.11
C ARG A 328 -17.38 0.06 12.74
N GLN A 329 -18.24 1.06 12.62
CA GLN A 329 -18.73 1.56 11.34
C GLN A 329 -18.78 3.10 11.39
N ILE A 330 -18.05 3.73 10.49
CA ILE A 330 -17.91 5.18 10.39
C ILE A 330 -18.64 5.64 9.13
N ASN A 331 -19.54 6.61 9.25
CA ASN A 331 -20.19 7.19 8.08
C ASN A 331 -19.18 7.98 7.25
N VAL A 332 -19.19 7.73 5.94
CA VAL A 332 -18.37 8.44 4.95
C VAL A 332 -19.27 8.97 3.82
N GLY A 333 -18.69 9.42 2.71
CA GLY A 333 -19.47 9.87 1.57
C GLY A 333 -20.10 8.73 0.77
N LYS A 334 -20.68 9.09 -0.38
CA LYS A 334 -21.40 8.16 -1.26
C LYS A 334 -20.46 7.31 -2.09
N SER A 335 -20.83 6.04 -2.22
CA SER A 335 -20.07 5.04 -2.99
C SER A 335 -18.59 4.98 -2.57
N PRO A 336 -18.29 4.72 -1.27
CA PRO A 336 -16.91 4.56 -0.85
C PRO A 336 -16.27 3.39 -1.60
N HIS A 337 -15.02 3.60 -2.07
CA HIS A 337 -14.27 2.64 -2.85
C HIS A 337 -12.89 2.42 -2.23
N GLY A 338 -11.86 3.13 -2.69
CA GLY A 338 -10.51 2.96 -2.17
C GLY A 338 -10.38 3.29 -0.69
N VAL A 339 -9.67 2.44 0.05
CA VAL A 339 -9.27 2.66 1.44
C VAL A 339 -7.76 2.51 1.55
N TRP A 340 -7.13 3.43 2.28
CA TRP A 340 -5.69 3.39 2.47
C TRP A 340 -5.26 4.13 3.74
N THR A 341 -4.19 3.64 4.36
CA THR A 341 -3.46 4.33 5.42
C THR A 341 -1.96 4.14 5.25
N LEU A 342 -1.15 5.10 5.68
CA LEU A 342 0.31 4.95 5.68
C LEU A 342 0.75 3.85 6.66
N ASP A 343 0.08 3.79 7.82
CA ASP A 343 0.36 2.80 8.86
C ASP A 343 -0.45 1.52 8.59
N HIS A 344 -0.09 0.81 7.52
CA HIS A 344 -0.71 -0.46 7.12
C HIS A 344 0.23 -1.66 7.30
N ALA A 345 -0.34 -2.86 7.44
CA ALA A 345 0.42 -4.10 7.38
C ALA A 345 1.10 -4.28 6.01
N PRO A 346 2.21 -5.01 5.89
CA PRO A 346 2.85 -5.31 4.61
C PRO A 346 1.85 -5.81 3.56
N ARG A 347 2.13 -5.54 2.28
CA ARG A 347 1.23 -5.88 1.16
C ARG A 347 1.74 -7.02 0.29
N GLN A 348 2.82 -7.68 0.72
CA GLN A 348 3.39 -8.85 0.06
C GLN A 348 3.79 -9.91 1.08
#